data_0e39e138d4616620bf0dff0b2a37fc0c
#
_entry.id   0e39e138d4616620bf0dff0b2a37fc0c
#
_cell.length_a   1.000
_cell.length_b   1.000
_cell.length_c   1.000
_cell.angle_alpha   90.00
_cell.angle_beta   90.00
_cell.angle_gamma   90.00
#
_symmetry.space_group_name_H-M   'P 1'
#
loop_
_entity.id
_entity.type
_entity.pdbx_description
1 polymer ?
#
loop_
_entity_poly.entity_id
_entity_poly.type
_entity_poly.pdbx_seq_one_letter_code
_entity_poly.pdbx_strand_id
1 'polypeptide(L)'
;VDNYSQTVFEENINPIWFNLDGVVRGWAEIVPQFKMGTYSSNTDGTISFEDFGVGVMFIPSGLAYFASGSSNIPSYSPLIFNFKLYNLEFRDHDRDRILSKYEYGLNFNAEANDTDSDGIPDFIDVDDDGDGVLTKNEIKFTYMDGSVEKTGYYPYTGATVDDPATPYDDRRGIPRKFTGPIISPSTLPSPLESDFTDEPRLRRHLDKTC
;
A
#
# COMPACT_ATOMS: atom_id res chain seq x y z
N VAL A 1 28.77 39.29 -3.57
CA VAL A 1 27.29 39.31 -3.43
C VAL A 1 26.83 38.00 -4.03
N ASP A 2 26.46 37.05 -3.17
CA ASP A 2 25.96 35.77 -3.61
C ASP A 2 24.65 35.97 -4.32
N ASN A 3 24.62 35.71 -5.60
CA ASN A 3 23.42 35.81 -6.40
C ASN A 3 22.62 34.51 -6.20
N TYR A 4 21.69 34.49 -5.25
CA TYR A 4 20.79 33.34 -5.02
C TYR A 4 19.76 33.24 -6.16
N SER A 5 20.22 32.93 -7.38
CA SER A 5 19.34 32.67 -8.50
C SER A 5 18.75 31.26 -8.38
N GLN A 6 17.44 31.15 -8.29
CA GLN A 6 16.74 29.88 -8.41
C GLN A 6 16.63 29.53 -9.89
N THR A 7 16.95 28.28 -10.21
CA THR A 7 16.74 27.74 -11.56
C THR A 7 15.66 26.69 -11.48
N VAL A 8 14.60 26.84 -12.28
CA VAL A 8 13.57 25.80 -12.42
C VAL A 8 14.19 24.66 -13.24
N PHE A 9 14.23 23.47 -12.67
CA PHE A 9 14.77 22.29 -13.35
C PHE A 9 13.67 21.38 -13.89
N GLU A 10 12.48 21.41 -13.29
CA GLU A 10 11.31 20.64 -13.73
C GLU A 10 10.02 21.34 -13.30
N GLU A 11 9.00 21.28 -14.15
CA GLU A 11 7.65 21.74 -13.87
C GLU A 11 6.66 20.87 -14.62
N ASN A 12 5.61 20.40 -13.91
CA ASN A 12 4.51 19.65 -14.49
C ASN A 12 3.18 20.28 -14.11
N ILE A 13 2.39 20.63 -15.10
CA ILE A 13 1.04 21.21 -14.92
C ILE A 13 0.02 20.08 -14.68
N ASN A 14 0.20 18.95 -15.34
CA ASN A 14 -0.67 17.79 -15.18
C ASN A 14 -0.15 16.88 -14.04
N PRO A 15 -1.05 16.24 -13.29
CA PRO A 15 -0.66 15.26 -12.28
C PRO A 15 0.13 14.11 -12.90
N ILE A 16 1.19 13.69 -12.21
CA ILE A 16 2.01 12.53 -12.57
C ILE A 16 2.14 11.62 -11.35
N TRP A 17 2.24 10.32 -11.61
CA TRP A 17 2.47 9.32 -10.59
C TRP A 17 3.96 9.13 -10.34
N PHE A 18 4.34 9.12 -9.08
CA PHE A 18 5.68 8.75 -8.64
C PHE A 18 5.63 7.56 -7.70
N ASN A 19 6.58 6.64 -7.85
CA ASN A 19 6.85 5.65 -6.83
C ASN A 19 7.78 6.26 -5.79
N LEU A 20 7.42 6.21 -4.52
CA LEU A 20 8.24 6.81 -3.45
C LEU A 20 9.58 6.08 -3.23
N ASP A 21 9.68 4.83 -3.65
CA ASP A 21 10.93 4.05 -3.68
C ASP A 21 11.92 4.52 -4.78
N GLY A 22 11.42 5.19 -5.82
CA GLY A 22 12.21 5.69 -6.95
C GLY A 22 12.53 7.19 -6.91
N VAL A 23 12.11 7.93 -5.88
CA VAL A 23 12.38 9.35 -5.74
C VAL A 23 13.53 9.63 -4.76
N VAL A 24 14.00 10.88 -4.71
CA VAL A 24 15.00 11.29 -3.73
C VAL A 24 14.49 11.09 -2.30
N ARG A 25 15.37 10.71 -1.38
CA ARG A 25 15.00 10.34 -0.01
C ARG A 25 14.15 11.37 0.71
N GLY A 26 14.43 12.67 0.50
CA GLY A 26 13.63 13.73 1.10
C GLY A 26 12.14 13.69 0.71
N TRP A 27 11.80 13.22 -0.49
CA TRP A 27 10.41 13.00 -0.90
C TRP A 27 9.77 11.85 -0.16
N ALA A 28 10.46 10.72 -0.10
CA ALA A 28 9.97 9.53 0.59
C ALA A 28 9.67 9.77 2.08
N GLU A 29 10.45 10.65 2.73
CA GLU A 29 10.27 11.00 4.14
C GLU A 29 9.14 12.03 4.37
N ILE A 30 8.92 12.97 3.44
CA ILE A 30 8.02 14.10 3.65
C ILE A 30 6.61 13.85 3.10
N VAL A 31 6.48 13.28 1.90
CA VAL A 31 5.18 13.10 1.25
C VAL A 31 4.17 12.30 2.09
N PRO A 32 4.57 11.23 2.83
CA PRO A 32 3.65 10.49 3.70
C PRO A 32 3.03 11.32 4.85
N GLN A 33 3.55 12.50 5.14
CA GLN A 33 3.00 13.39 6.17
C GLN A 33 1.83 14.24 5.67
N PHE A 34 1.57 14.23 4.36
CA PHE A 34 0.46 14.95 3.73
C PHE A 34 -0.73 14.02 3.49
N LYS A 35 -1.92 14.60 3.51
CA LYS A 35 -3.15 13.88 3.17
C LYS A 35 -3.39 13.97 1.67
N MET A 36 -3.88 12.88 1.09
CA MET A 36 -4.43 12.90 -0.25
C MET A 36 -5.76 13.66 -0.26
N GLY A 37 -6.16 14.16 -1.43
CA GLY A 37 -7.46 14.74 -1.67
C GLY A 37 -8.54 13.70 -1.94
N THR A 38 -9.72 14.21 -2.23
CA THR A 38 -10.81 13.47 -2.85
C THR A 38 -10.92 13.84 -4.32
N TYR A 39 -11.54 12.98 -5.11
CA TYR A 39 -11.77 13.29 -6.51
C TYR A 39 -13.19 12.92 -6.93
N SER A 40 -13.71 13.64 -7.91
CA SER A 40 -14.98 13.36 -8.56
C SER A 40 -14.84 13.37 -10.07
N SER A 41 -15.54 12.48 -10.75
CA SER A 41 -15.61 12.48 -12.21
C SER A 41 -16.77 13.35 -12.65
N ASN A 42 -16.48 14.30 -13.52
CA ASN A 42 -17.46 15.20 -14.09
C ASN A 42 -18.16 14.53 -15.30
N THR A 43 -19.31 15.05 -15.68
CA THR A 43 -20.09 14.53 -16.83
C THR A 43 -19.41 14.73 -18.18
N ASP A 44 -18.44 15.64 -18.26
CA ASP A 44 -17.62 15.89 -19.45
C ASP A 44 -16.37 14.99 -19.54
N GLY A 45 -16.19 14.06 -18.57
CA GLY A 45 -15.04 13.14 -18.49
C GLY A 45 -13.81 13.73 -17.82
N THR A 46 -13.87 14.95 -17.30
CA THR A 46 -12.78 15.54 -16.51
C THR A 46 -12.83 15.05 -15.05
N ILE A 47 -11.71 15.16 -14.35
CA ILE A 47 -11.60 14.84 -12.92
C ILE A 47 -11.35 16.13 -12.15
N SER A 48 -12.18 16.36 -11.13
CA SER A 48 -11.98 17.44 -10.16
C SER A 48 -11.36 16.86 -8.88
N PHE A 49 -10.35 17.55 -8.36
CA PHE A 49 -9.71 17.19 -7.09
C PHE A 49 -10.04 18.25 -6.04
N GLU A 50 -10.38 17.78 -4.83
CA GLU A 50 -10.73 18.64 -3.69
C GLU A 50 -9.93 18.19 -2.45
N ASP A 51 -9.70 19.12 -1.53
CA ASP A 51 -9.06 18.88 -0.21
C ASP A 51 -7.68 18.21 -0.27
N PHE A 52 -6.97 18.35 -1.39
CA PHE A 52 -5.65 17.76 -1.58
C PHE A 52 -4.55 18.52 -0.81
N GLY A 53 -3.51 17.77 -0.41
CA GLY A 53 -2.35 18.34 0.27
C GLY A 53 -1.56 19.28 -0.64
N VAL A 54 -1.16 20.42 -0.10
CA VAL A 54 -0.29 21.39 -0.79
C VAL A 54 0.89 21.71 0.09
N GLY A 55 2.08 21.72 -0.46
CA GLY A 55 3.28 21.97 0.31
C GLY A 55 4.45 22.52 -0.48
N VAL A 56 5.42 23.00 0.30
CA VAL A 56 6.75 23.34 -0.17
C VAL A 56 7.75 22.53 0.63
N MET A 57 8.62 21.80 -0.07
CA MET A 57 9.69 21.03 0.54
C MET A 57 11.03 21.70 0.29
N PHE A 58 11.83 21.86 1.34
CA PHE A 58 13.23 22.26 1.26
C PHE A 58 14.08 21.04 1.56
N ILE A 59 14.70 20.48 0.54
CA ILE A 59 15.48 19.25 0.66
C ILE A 59 16.95 19.60 0.58
N PRO A 60 17.73 19.39 1.66
CA PRO A 60 19.18 19.55 1.63
C PRO A 60 19.79 18.53 0.68
N SER A 61 20.94 18.82 0.10
CA SER A 61 21.59 17.97 -0.91
C SER A 61 21.81 16.54 -0.45
N GLY A 62 22.06 16.30 0.84
CA GLY A 62 22.25 14.95 1.40
C GLY A 62 21.01 14.06 1.38
N LEU A 63 19.80 14.63 1.25
CA LEU A 63 18.54 13.92 1.05
C LEU A 63 18.04 14.01 -0.41
N ALA A 64 18.87 14.54 -1.29
CA ALA A 64 18.63 14.69 -2.72
C ALA A 64 19.71 13.95 -3.52
N TYR A 65 20.34 14.59 -4.50
CA TYR A 65 21.33 13.99 -5.39
C TYR A 65 22.78 14.04 -4.87
N PHE A 66 23.03 14.70 -3.74
CA PHE A 66 24.33 14.84 -3.08
C PHE A 66 25.48 15.15 -4.04
N ALA A 67 26.55 14.34 -3.98
CA ALA A 67 27.76 14.53 -4.80
C ALA A 67 27.57 14.20 -6.28
N SER A 68 26.61 13.34 -6.60
CA SER A 68 26.37 12.89 -7.98
C SER A 68 25.74 13.96 -8.87
N GLY A 69 24.90 14.82 -8.28
CA GLY A 69 24.03 15.70 -9.06
C GLY A 69 23.02 14.91 -9.89
N SER A 70 22.36 15.58 -10.81
CA SER A 70 21.49 14.97 -11.82
C SER A 70 21.50 15.87 -13.04
N SER A 71 21.17 15.37 -14.20
CA SER A 71 21.12 16.06 -15.51
C SER A 71 21.34 17.59 -15.49
N ASN A 72 20.36 18.34 -14.98
CA ASN A 72 20.38 19.81 -14.89
C ASN A 72 20.59 20.32 -13.45
N ILE A 73 20.89 19.43 -12.50
CA ILE A 73 21.07 19.76 -11.08
C ILE A 73 22.52 19.53 -10.70
N PRO A 74 23.29 20.61 -10.40
CA PRO A 74 24.68 20.47 -9.98
C PRO A 74 24.83 19.65 -8.68
N SER A 75 26.03 19.08 -8.49
CA SER A 75 26.40 18.42 -7.24
C SER A 75 26.20 19.35 -6.05
N TYR A 76 25.80 18.77 -4.91
CA TYR A 76 25.56 19.46 -3.64
C TYR A 76 24.46 20.54 -3.66
N SER A 77 23.61 20.58 -4.70
CA SER A 77 22.50 21.53 -4.77
C SER A 77 21.39 21.16 -3.79
N PRO A 78 20.93 22.08 -2.93
CA PRO A 78 19.66 21.93 -2.24
C PRO A 78 18.51 22.11 -3.22
N LEU A 79 17.41 21.39 -2.98
CA LEU A 79 16.23 21.43 -3.84
C LEU A 79 15.04 22.05 -3.12
N ILE A 80 14.22 22.74 -3.87
CA ILE A 80 12.93 23.28 -3.40
C ILE A 80 11.85 22.73 -4.32
N PHE A 81 10.85 22.06 -3.75
CA PHE A 81 9.71 21.55 -4.49
C PHE A 81 8.43 22.22 -4.00
N ASN A 82 7.67 22.76 -4.93
CA ASN A 82 6.27 23.12 -4.72
C ASN A 82 5.43 21.96 -5.27
N PHE A 83 4.56 21.39 -4.46
CA PHE A 83 3.79 20.23 -4.91
C PHE A 83 2.34 20.26 -4.43
N LYS A 84 1.51 19.51 -5.13
CA LYS A 84 0.13 19.19 -4.76
C LYS A 84 -0.02 17.68 -4.75
N LEU A 85 -0.47 17.11 -3.62
CA LEU A 85 -0.72 15.68 -3.48
C LEU A 85 -2.20 15.40 -3.75
N TYR A 86 -2.52 15.06 -4.97
CA TYR A 86 -3.90 14.81 -5.39
C TYR A 86 -4.41 13.46 -4.92
N ASN A 87 -3.60 12.41 -5.08
CA ASN A 87 -3.96 11.06 -4.71
C ASN A 87 -2.72 10.26 -4.31
N LEU A 88 -2.93 9.15 -3.59
CA LEU A 88 -1.93 8.16 -3.30
C LEU A 88 -2.53 6.76 -3.38
N GLU A 89 -1.74 5.80 -3.80
CA GLU A 89 -2.10 4.39 -3.83
C GLU A 89 -1.04 3.58 -3.08
N PHE A 90 -1.50 2.62 -2.30
CA PHE A 90 -0.61 1.64 -1.70
C PHE A 90 -0.32 0.55 -2.73
N ARG A 91 0.93 0.11 -2.78
CA ARG A 91 1.37 -0.95 -3.70
C ARG A 91 1.25 -2.32 -3.05
N ASP A 92 1.13 -3.28 -3.91
CA ASP A 92 1.31 -4.70 -3.75
C ASP A 92 2.49 -5.05 -4.68
N HIS A 93 3.69 -5.30 -4.11
CA HIS A 93 4.94 -5.38 -4.89
C HIS A 93 5.10 -6.71 -5.61
N ASP A 94 4.76 -7.82 -4.97
CA ASP A 94 4.84 -9.19 -5.50
C ASP A 94 3.54 -9.65 -6.18
N ARG A 95 2.46 -8.87 -5.98
CA ARG A 95 1.14 -9.12 -6.58
C ARG A 95 0.44 -10.37 -6.06
N ASP A 96 0.64 -10.64 -4.82
CA ASP A 96 0.01 -11.73 -4.10
C ASP A 96 -1.41 -11.42 -3.60
N ARG A 97 -1.85 -10.15 -3.70
CA ARG A 97 -3.13 -9.56 -3.27
C ARG A 97 -3.14 -9.03 -1.85
N ILE A 98 -2.01 -9.01 -1.20
CA ILE A 98 -1.81 -8.31 0.06
C ILE A 98 -1.09 -7.00 -0.24
N LEU A 99 -1.51 -5.92 0.37
CA LEU A 99 -0.82 -4.65 0.18
C LEU A 99 0.46 -4.66 1.01
N SER A 100 1.60 -4.37 0.41
CA SER A 100 2.91 -4.39 1.05
C SER A 100 3.00 -3.61 2.37
N LYS A 101 2.17 -2.58 2.55
CA LYS A 101 2.09 -1.85 3.84
C LYS A 101 1.64 -2.73 5.02
N TYR A 102 0.94 -3.83 4.76
CA TYR A 102 0.49 -4.77 5.79
C TYR A 102 1.51 -5.85 6.08
N GLU A 103 2.49 -6.00 5.20
CA GLU A 103 3.58 -6.97 5.27
C GLU A 103 4.86 -6.38 5.85
N TYR A 104 4.93 -5.07 6.07
CA TYR A 104 6.12 -4.43 6.65
C TYR A 104 6.36 -4.74 8.13
N GLY A 105 5.48 -5.50 8.77
CA GLY A 105 5.59 -5.85 10.18
C GLY A 105 5.47 -4.68 11.15
N LEU A 106 5.76 -4.94 12.40
CA LEU A 106 5.76 -3.92 13.43
C LEU A 106 6.89 -2.91 13.17
N ASN A 107 6.58 -1.63 13.36
CA ASN A 107 7.50 -0.50 13.18
C ASN A 107 7.94 -0.25 11.72
N PHE A 108 7.18 -0.73 10.73
CA PHE A 108 7.49 -0.53 9.31
C PHE A 108 8.91 -0.97 8.92
N ASN A 109 9.41 -2.01 9.55
CA ASN A 109 10.69 -2.62 9.19
C ASN A 109 10.45 -3.79 8.24
N ALA A 110 10.25 -3.47 6.97
CA ALA A 110 9.95 -4.44 5.93
C ALA A 110 11.02 -5.54 5.79
N GLU A 111 12.28 -5.19 5.96
CA GLU A 111 13.41 -6.15 5.85
C GLU A 111 13.45 -7.15 7.01
N ALA A 112 12.78 -6.88 8.12
CA ALA A 112 12.73 -7.76 9.28
C ALA A 112 11.49 -8.66 9.31
N ASN A 113 10.54 -8.47 8.40
CA ASN A 113 9.36 -9.28 8.27
C ASN A 113 9.57 -10.30 7.14
N ASP A 114 10.09 -11.44 7.49
CA ASP A 114 10.45 -12.58 6.64
C ASP A 114 9.96 -13.82 7.40
N THR A 115 8.75 -14.26 7.05
CA THR A 115 8.00 -15.26 7.81
C THR A 115 8.63 -16.64 7.72
N ASP A 116 9.17 -17.01 6.60
CA ASP A 116 9.78 -18.33 6.40
C ASP A 116 11.31 -18.34 6.63
N SER A 117 11.91 -17.15 6.76
CA SER A 117 13.33 -16.93 7.02
C SER A 117 14.24 -17.38 5.85
N ASP A 118 13.78 -17.23 4.63
CA ASP A 118 14.55 -17.55 3.43
C ASP A 118 15.44 -16.38 2.96
N GLY A 119 15.25 -15.21 3.52
CA GLY A 119 15.97 -13.97 3.23
C GLY A 119 15.27 -13.06 2.24
N ILE A 120 14.05 -13.39 1.82
CA ILE A 120 13.15 -12.53 1.04
C ILE A 120 12.09 -12.01 2.00
N PRO A 121 11.96 -10.69 2.20
CA PRO A 121 10.90 -10.14 3.04
C PRO A 121 9.51 -10.35 2.44
N ASP A 122 8.50 -10.62 3.27
CA ASP A 122 7.13 -10.93 2.86
C ASP A 122 6.57 -9.97 1.80
N PHE A 123 6.85 -8.66 1.86
CA PHE A 123 6.31 -7.68 0.92
C PHE A 123 6.81 -7.81 -0.53
N ILE A 124 7.78 -8.67 -0.79
CA ILE A 124 8.32 -9.00 -2.12
C ILE A 124 8.42 -10.51 -2.32
N ASP A 125 7.99 -11.31 -1.33
CA ASP A 125 7.85 -12.73 -1.45
C ASP A 125 6.48 -13.09 -2.02
N VAL A 126 6.40 -14.13 -2.80
CA VAL A 126 5.13 -14.63 -3.38
C VAL A 126 4.60 -15.85 -2.63
N ASP A 127 5.37 -16.35 -1.64
CA ASP A 127 5.12 -17.57 -0.85
C ASP A 127 5.62 -17.32 0.59
N ASP A 128 4.91 -16.42 1.30
CA ASP A 128 5.35 -15.82 2.57
C ASP A 128 5.77 -16.82 3.64
N ASP A 129 5.15 -18.00 3.67
CA ASP A 129 5.46 -19.03 4.66
C ASP A 129 6.35 -20.18 4.13
N GLY A 130 6.65 -20.17 2.82
CA GLY A 130 7.59 -21.10 2.18
C GLY A 130 7.12 -22.54 2.16
N ASP A 131 5.80 -22.80 2.13
CA ASP A 131 5.25 -24.14 2.07
C ASP A 131 5.12 -24.69 0.63
N GLY A 132 5.33 -23.84 -0.38
CA GLY A 132 5.25 -24.14 -1.80
C GLY A 132 3.87 -23.83 -2.41
N VAL A 133 2.96 -23.24 -1.65
CA VAL A 133 1.68 -22.72 -2.12
C VAL A 133 1.76 -21.19 -2.11
N LEU A 134 1.64 -20.56 -3.27
CA LEU A 134 1.74 -19.10 -3.34
C LEU A 134 0.69 -18.44 -2.47
N THR A 135 1.07 -17.42 -1.72
CA THR A 135 0.22 -16.60 -0.84
C THR A 135 -1.12 -16.22 -1.47
N LYS A 136 -1.14 -15.77 -2.73
CA LYS A 136 -2.40 -15.48 -3.45
C LYS A 136 -3.31 -16.69 -3.66
N ASN A 137 -2.79 -17.91 -3.64
CA ASN A 137 -3.60 -19.12 -3.81
C ASN A 137 -4.20 -19.55 -2.48
N GLU A 138 -3.52 -19.30 -1.39
CA GLU A 138 -3.99 -19.56 -0.04
C GLU A 138 -5.13 -18.65 0.38
N ILE A 139 -5.06 -17.36 -0.02
CA ILE A 139 -6.12 -16.38 0.23
C ILE A 139 -7.25 -16.42 -0.81
N LYS A 140 -7.19 -17.34 -1.76
CA LYS A 140 -8.18 -17.46 -2.83
C LYS A 140 -9.39 -18.28 -2.38
N PHE A 141 -10.58 -17.89 -2.80
CA PHE A 141 -11.80 -18.67 -2.68
C PHE A 141 -12.67 -18.54 -3.94
N THR A 142 -13.59 -19.47 -4.12
CA THR A 142 -14.59 -19.40 -5.19
C THR A 142 -15.97 -19.17 -4.61
N TYR A 143 -16.80 -18.43 -5.32
CA TYR A 143 -18.18 -18.17 -4.96
C TYR A 143 -19.07 -18.11 -6.20
N MET A 144 -20.36 -18.35 -6.04
CA MET A 144 -21.35 -18.27 -7.10
C MET A 144 -21.99 -16.88 -7.13
N ASP A 145 -21.93 -16.23 -8.29
CA ASP A 145 -22.70 -15.02 -8.57
C ASP A 145 -23.80 -15.39 -9.60
N GLY A 146 -24.98 -15.68 -9.09
CA GLY A 146 -26.02 -16.33 -9.88
C GLY A 146 -25.59 -17.74 -10.29
N SER A 147 -25.45 -17.97 -11.63
CA SER A 147 -25.01 -19.22 -12.20
C SER A 147 -23.54 -19.23 -12.64
N VAL A 148 -22.82 -18.15 -12.36
CA VAL A 148 -21.41 -18.00 -12.78
C VAL A 148 -20.52 -18.17 -11.56
N GLU A 149 -19.57 -19.11 -11.63
CA GLU A 149 -18.52 -19.23 -10.63
C GLU A 149 -17.51 -18.09 -10.80
N LYS A 150 -17.23 -17.40 -9.72
CA LYS A 150 -16.25 -16.32 -9.64
C LYS A 150 -15.17 -16.63 -8.61
N THR A 151 -14.01 -16.03 -8.79
CA THR A 151 -12.92 -16.07 -7.84
C THR A 151 -12.90 -14.78 -7.01
N GLY A 152 -12.77 -14.94 -5.71
CA GLY A 152 -12.49 -13.88 -4.76
C GLY A 152 -11.19 -14.13 -4.01
N TYR A 153 -10.75 -13.12 -3.26
CA TYR A 153 -9.60 -13.21 -2.40
C TYR A 153 -9.97 -12.67 -1.02
N TYR A 154 -9.53 -13.37 0.02
CA TYR A 154 -9.76 -12.94 1.39
C TYR A 154 -9.01 -11.64 1.66
N PRO A 155 -9.67 -10.61 2.19
CA PRO A 155 -8.98 -9.38 2.51
C PRO A 155 -8.04 -9.58 3.69
N TYR A 156 -6.80 -9.14 3.52
CA TYR A 156 -5.86 -9.02 4.61
C TYR A 156 -5.66 -7.54 4.95
N THR A 157 -5.97 -7.16 6.17
CA THR A 157 -5.90 -5.77 6.63
C THR A 157 -4.75 -5.51 7.60
N GLY A 158 -4.00 -6.56 7.98
CA GLY A 158 -2.96 -6.45 9.01
C GLY A 158 -3.50 -6.02 10.37
N ALA A 159 -4.82 -6.16 10.60
CA ALA A 159 -5.45 -5.67 11.81
C ALA A 159 -4.86 -6.33 13.07
N THR A 160 -4.42 -5.50 14.00
CA THR A 160 -3.96 -5.91 15.33
C THR A 160 -4.98 -5.56 16.42
N VAL A 161 -6.03 -4.83 16.04
CA VAL A 161 -7.12 -4.38 16.89
C VAL A 161 -8.43 -4.74 16.22
N ASP A 162 -9.37 -5.22 17.01
CA ASP A 162 -10.72 -5.53 16.57
C ASP A 162 -11.50 -4.24 16.25
N ASP A 163 -12.17 -4.20 15.11
CA ASP A 163 -13.11 -3.13 14.75
C ASP A 163 -14.52 -3.53 15.20
N PRO A 164 -15.10 -2.84 16.18
CA PRO A 164 -16.45 -3.17 16.66
C PRO A 164 -17.55 -2.97 15.62
N ALA A 165 -17.25 -2.39 14.46
CA ALA A 165 -18.19 -2.23 13.35
C ALA A 165 -18.30 -3.49 12.49
N THR A 166 -17.37 -4.44 12.60
CA THR A 166 -17.40 -5.72 11.89
C THR A 166 -18.11 -6.79 12.74
N PRO A 167 -18.81 -7.75 12.12
CA PRO A 167 -19.48 -8.84 12.82
C PRO A 167 -18.54 -9.99 13.23
N TYR A 168 -17.25 -9.80 13.15
CA TYR A 168 -16.21 -10.79 13.45
C TYR A 168 -14.98 -10.08 14.03
N ASP A 169 -14.13 -10.83 14.70
CA ASP A 169 -12.87 -10.31 15.24
C ASP A 169 -11.83 -10.20 14.12
N ASP A 170 -11.49 -8.97 13.73
CA ASP A 170 -10.55 -8.67 12.65
C ASP A 170 -9.12 -9.19 12.90
N ARG A 171 -8.78 -9.53 14.14
CA ARG A 171 -7.48 -10.08 14.52
C ARG A 171 -7.31 -11.56 14.19
N ARG A 172 -8.41 -12.26 13.92
CA ARG A 172 -8.45 -13.73 13.79
C ARG A 172 -7.90 -14.31 12.50
N GLY A 173 -7.31 -13.52 11.66
CA GLY A 173 -6.78 -14.04 10.41
C GLY A 173 -7.82 -14.24 9.32
N ILE A 174 -7.53 -15.09 8.34
CA ILE A 174 -8.38 -15.33 7.17
C ILE A 174 -9.40 -16.42 7.48
N PRO A 175 -10.71 -16.17 7.28
CA PRO A 175 -11.75 -17.18 7.54
C PRO A 175 -11.70 -18.31 6.51
N ARG A 176 -12.18 -19.48 6.89
CA ARG A 176 -12.33 -20.63 5.97
C ARG A 176 -13.47 -20.49 4.98
N LYS A 177 -14.51 -19.72 5.35
CA LYS A 177 -15.73 -19.52 4.57
C LYS A 177 -16.21 -18.09 4.69
N PHE A 178 -17.12 -17.71 3.83
CA PHE A 178 -17.80 -16.42 3.84
C PHE A 178 -19.30 -16.70 3.76
N THR A 179 -19.94 -16.89 4.89
CA THR A 179 -21.37 -17.27 4.97
C THR A 179 -22.29 -16.16 5.48
N GLY A 180 -21.71 -15.00 5.80
CA GLY A 180 -22.45 -13.86 6.32
C GLY A 180 -23.14 -13.02 5.23
N PRO A 181 -23.78 -11.93 5.63
CA PRO A 181 -24.48 -11.05 4.70
C PRO A 181 -23.52 -10.28 3.80
N ILE A 182 -24.01 -9.89 2.63
CA ILE A 182 -23.32 -8.94 1.76
C ILE A 182 -23.49 -7.55 2.36
N ILE A 183 -22.40 -6.94 2.77
CA ILE A 183 -22.38 -5.58 3.33
C ILE A 183 -21.95 -4.62 2.22
N SER A 184 -22.84 -3.68 1.88
CA SER A 184 -22.51 -2.63 0.89
C SER A 184 -21.30 -1.79 1.38
N PRO A 185 -20.33 -1.43 0.49
CA PRO A 185 -20.36 -1.56 -0.97
C PRO A 185 -19.79 -2.88 -1.52
N SER A 186 -19.46 -3.86 -0.69
CA SER A 186 -18.95 -5.15 -1.14
C SER A 186 -20.00 -5.92 -1.95
N THR A 187 -19.57 -6.68 -2.93
CA THR A 187 -20.39 -7.66 -3.63
C THR A 187 -20.20 -9.08 -3.11
N LEU A 188 -19.29 -9.24 -2.13
CA LEU A 188 -18.96 -10.51 -1.51
C LEU A 188 -19.64 -10.65 -0.15
N PRO A 189 -20.04 -11.88 0.24
CA PRO A 189 -20.48 -12.14 1.60
C PRO A 189 -19.40 -11.75 2.62
N SER A 190 -19.80 -11.21 3.76
CA SER A 190 -18.91 -11.03 4.90
C SER A 190 -18.68 -12.36 5.62
N PRO A 191 -17.59 -12.54 6.36
CA PRO A 191 -17.47 -13.69 7.23
C PRO A 191 -18.36 -13.55 8.47
N LEU A 192 -18.75 -14.68 9.05
CA LEU A 192 -19.33 -14.79 10.39
C LEU A 192 -18.28 -15.38 11.33
N GLU A 193 -18.48 -15.22 12.64
CA GLU A 193 -17.64 -15.81 13.68
C GLU A 193 -17.42 -17.33 13.49
N SER A 194 -18.46 -18.01 13.04
CA SER A 194 -18.42 -19.46 12.77
C SER A 194 -17.61 -19.84 11.52
N ASP A 195 -17.23 -18.89 10.72
CA ASP A 195 -16.45 -19.13 9.49
C ASP A 195 -14.95 -19.19 9.78
N PHE A 196 -14.54 -18.70 10.94
CA PHE A 196 -13.16 -18.80 11.42
C PHE A 196 -12.93 -20.14 12.14
N THR A 197 -11.71 -20.58 12.13
CA THR A 197 -11.30 -21.76 12.91
C THR A 197 -10.57 -21.36 14.18
N ASP A 198 -10.31 -22.37 15.00
CA ASP A 198 -9.82 -22.26 16.37
C ASP A 198 -8.69 -21.25 16.61
N GLU A 199 -8.68 -20.73 17.83
CA GLU A 199 -7.71 -19.78 18.37
C GLU A 199 -6.43 -20.46 18.93
N PRO A 200 -5.31 -19.75 18.99
CA PRO A 200 -4.90 -18.61 18.19
C PRO A 200 -4.38 -19.07 16.85
N ARG A 201 -4.96 -18.58 15.78
CA ARG A 201 -4.57 -19.00 14.46
C ARG A 201 -3.69 -17.96 13.80
N LEU A 202 -2.56 -18.39 13.24
CA LEU A 202 -1.82 -17.61 12.28
C LEU A 202 -2.72 -17.33 11.05
N ARG A 203 -2.43 -16.28 10.36
CA ARG A 203 -3.10 -16.02 9.09
C ARG A 203 -2.69 -17.11 8.12
N ARG A 204 -3.59 -17.48 7.25
CA ARG A 204 -3.46 -18.66 6.40
C ARG A 204 -2.19 -18.63 5.55
N HIS A 205 -1.86 -17.48 5.00
CA HIS A 205 -0.64 -17.23 4.21
C HIS A 205 0.65 -17.08 5.04
N LEU A 206 0.58 -17.24 6.35
CA LEU A 206 1.73 -17.22 7.26
C LEU A 206 1.82 -18.53 8.08
N ASP A 207 1.09 -19.57 7.68
CA ASP A 207 0.96 -20.84 8.42
C ASP A 207 1.23 -22.03 7.51
N LYS A 208 2.49 -22.50 7.51
CA LYS A 208 2.97 -23.68 6.73
C LYS A 208 2.13 -24.97 6.87
N THR A 209 1.14 -24.96 7.74
CA THR A 209 0.27 -26.13 7.98
C THR A 209 -1.11 -26.01 7.34
N CYS A 210 -1.38 -24.93 6.67
CA CYS A 210 -2.60 -24.66 5.92
C CYS A 210 -2.44 -24.92 4.47
#